data_ede73e77751b7f3fa0065cb25d588511
#
_entry.id   ede73e77751b7f3fa0065cb25d588511
#
_cell.length_a   1.000
_cell.length_b   1.000
_cell.length_c   1.000
_cell.angle_alpha   90.00
_cell.angle_beta   90.00
_cell.angle_gamma   90.00
#
_symmetry.space_group_name_H-M   'P 1'
#
loop_
_entity.id
_entity.type
_entity.pdbx_description
1 polymer ?
#
loop_
_entity_poly.entity_id
_entity_poly.type
_entity_poly.pdbx_seq_one_letter_code
_entity_poly.pdbx_strand_id
1 'polypeptide(L)'
;MSTPHLQLLPAVDVRAGRAVQLQQGVAGSGWDFGDPVQAALAWQEQGAQWIHLVDLDRAFGTGSNADLLAEIVGRLDIDVEMSGGIRDDESLRAALATGCRRVNMGTAALEHPEWTAQAIAEHADRVAIGLDVRGTTLAARGWTRDGGDLWETLARLDSEGCARY
;
A
#
# COMPACT_ATOMS: atom_id res chain seq x y z
N MET A 1 -13.66 25.40 -12.05
CA MET A 1 -13.00 24.82 -10.84
C MET A 1 -13.63 23.47 -10.58
N SER A 2 -12.87 22.37 -10.66
CA SER A 2 -13.42 21.06 -10.32
C SER A 2 -13.68 21.01 -8.81
N THR A 3 -14.86 20.55 -8.42
CA THR A 3 -15.17 20.30 -7.01
C THR A 3 -14.16 19.24 -6.50
N PRO A 4 -13.53 19.45 -5.35
CA PRO A 4 -12.66 18.44 -4.79
C PRO A 4 -13.49 17.17 -4.49
N HIS A 5 -13.13 16.06 -5.11
CA HIS A 5 -13.78 14.77 -4.87
C HIS A 5 -12.95 13.96 -3.89
N LEU A 6 -13.60 13.39 -2.87
CA LEU A 6 -13.00 12.36 -2.05
C LEU A 6 -12.89 11.08 -2.87
N GLN A 7 -11.68 10.57 -3.05
CA GLN A 7 -11.43 9.29 -3.69
C GLN A 7 -11.44 8.18 -2.63
N LEU A 8 -12.37 7.23 -2.78
CA LEU A 8 -12.43 6.07 -1.90
C LEU A 8 -11.61 4.93 -2.50
N LEU A 9 -10.78 4.29 -1.67
CA LEU A 9 -10.02 3.10 -1.99
C LEU A 9 -10.43 1.99 -1.00
N PRO A 10 -11.49 1.21 -1.28
CA PRO A 10 -11.78 0.04 -0.47
C PRO A 10 -10.57 -0.88 -0.39
N ALA A 11 -10.27 -1.39 0.80
CA ALA A 11 -9.13 -2.25 1.00
C ALA A 11 -9.49 -3.74 0.86
N VAL A 12 -8.58 -4.50 0.26
CA VAL A 12 -8.57 -5.97 0.27
C VAL A 12 -7.21 -6.41 0.79
N ASP A 13 -7.20 -6.80 2.05
CA ASP A 13 -6.02 -7.34 2.72
C ASP A 13 -5.94 -8.84 2.46
N VAL A 14 -4.80 -9.31 1.94
CA VAL A 14 -4.59 -10.72 1.60
C VAL A 14 -3.57 -11.34 2.55
N ARG A 15 -3.96 -12.43 3.20
CA ARG A 15 -3.11 -13.24 4.07
C ARG A 15 -3.34 -14.71 3.83
N ALA A 16 -2.29 -15.48 3.60
CA ALA A 16 -2.34 -16.92 3.31
C ALA A 16 -3.39 -17.27 2.22
N GLY A 17 -3.46 -16.45 1.16
CA GLY A 17 -4.40 -16.61 0.06
C GLY A 17 -5.86 -16.27 0.36
N ARG A 18 -6.15 -15.60 1.48
CA ARG A 18 -7.51 -15.26 1.92
C ARG A 18 -7.66 -13.75 2.08
N ALA A 19 -8.83 -13.23 1.75
CA ALA A 19 -9.21 -11.87 2.12
C ALA A 19 -9.50 -11.81 3.61
N VAL A 20 -8.84 -10.91 4.33
CA VAL A 20 -8.96 -10.79 5.79
C VAL A 20 -9.12 -9.32 6.20
N GLN A 21 -9.65 -9.10 7.40
CA GLN A 21 -9.59 -7.81 8.07
C GLN A 21 -8.96 -8.02 9.44
N LEU A 22 -7.80 -7.43 9.66
CA LEU A 22 -7.12 -7.50 10.95
C LEU A 22 -7.75 -6.54 11.96
N GLN A 23 -7.88 -6.96 13.21
CA GLN A 23 -8.29 -6.08 14.29
C GLN A 23 -7.08 -5.25 14.74
N GLN A 24 -7.11 -3.93 14.51
CA GLN A 24 -6.03 -2.99 14.85
C GLN A 24 -4.63 -3.42 14.34
N GLY A 25 -4.57 -4.09 13.20
CA GLY A 25 -3.31 -4.56 12.62
C GLY A 25 -2.68 -5.77 13.31
N VAL A 26 -3.34 -6.39 14.30
CA VAL A 26 -2.79 -7.51 15.05
C VAL A 26 -2.84 -8.79 14.21
N ALA A 27 -1.67 -9.38 13.96
CA ALA A 27 -1.56 -10.63 13.21
C ALA A 27 -2.32 -11.78 13.91
N GLY A 28 -3.18 -12.47 13.16
CA GLY A 28 -4.00 -13.58 13.69
C GLY A 28 -5.30 -13.17 14.34
N SER A 29 -5.60 -11.86 14.40
CA SER A 29 -6.90 -11.34 14.79
C SER A 29 -7.77 -11.06 13.55
N GLY A 30 -9.08 -10.91 13.75
CA GLY A 30 -9.98 -10.40 12.72
C GLY A 30 -10.84 -11.47 12.03
N TRP A 31 -11.41 -11.10 10.90
CA TRP A 31 -12.36 -11.91 10.16
C TRP A 31 -11.79 -12.34 8.81
N ASP A 32 -12.21 -13.51 8.35
CA ASP A 32 -11.97 -14.07 7.02
C ASP A 32 -13.16 -13.77 6.12
N PHE A 33 -12.91 -13.12 5.00
CA PHE A 33 -13.89 -12.76 3.98
C PHE A 33 -13.83 -13.64 2.73
N GLY A 34 -13.07 -14.72 2.78
CA GLY A 34 -13.04 -15.72 1.73
C GLY A 34 -12.02 -15.44 0.62
N ASP A 35 -12.46 -15.62 -0.61
CA ASP A 35 -11.65 -15.47 -1.81
C ASP A 35 -11.37 -13.98 -2.09
N PRO A 36 -10.10 -13.54 -2.11
CA PRO A 36 -9.75 -12.15 -2.34
C PRO A 36 -10.06 -11.66 -3.77
N VAL A 37 -10.08 -12.55 -4.77
CA VAL A 37 -10.51 -12.19 -6.13
C VAL A 37 -11.99 -11.81 -6.12
N GLN A 38 -12.82 -12.60 -5.47
CA GLN A 38 -14.26 -12.31 -5.34
C GLN A 38 -14.51 -11.04 -4.53
N ALA A 39 -13.75 -10.82 -3.45
CA ALA A 39 -13.84 -9.60 -2.66
C ALA A 39 -13.50 -8.35 -3.48
N ALA A 40 -12.44 -8.40 -4.30
CA ALA A 40 -12.04 -7.30 -5.16
C ALA A 40 -13.07 -7.01 -6.27
N LEU A 41 -13.58 -8.06 -6.94
CA LEU A 41 -14.63 -7.93 -7.96
C LEU A 41 -15.92 -7.36 -7.38
N ALA A 42 -16.30 -7.77 -6.17
CA ALA A 42 -17.49 -7.24 -5.50
C ALA A 42 -17.40 -5.73 -5.23
N TRP A 43 -16.22 -5.19 -4.93
CA TRP A 43 -16.02 -3.75 -4.81
C TRP A 43 -16.19 -3.04 -6.16
N GLN A 44 -15.62 -3.59 -7.24
CA GLN A 44 -15.80 -3.06 -8.58
C GLN A 44 -17.28 -3.06 -8.99
N GLU A 45 -18.02 -4.16 -8.75
CA GLU A 45 -19.44 -4.27 -9.05
C GLU A 45 -20.29 -3.24 -8.27
N GLN A 46 -19.85 -2.86 -7.07
CA GLN A 46 -20.49 -1.82 -6.26
C GLN A 46 -20.10 -0.38 -6.72
N GLY A 47 -19.31 -0.25 -7.76
CA GLY A 47 -18.96 1.04 -8.37
C GLY A 47 -17.69 1.68 -7.83
N ALA A 48 -16.85 0.95 -7.11
CA ALA A 48 -15.52 1.42 -6.76
C ALA A 48 -14.72 1.74 -8.05
N GLN A 49 -13.98 2.84 -8.05
CA GLN A 49 -13.09 3.23 -9.15
C GLN A 49 -11.63 2.90 -8.83
N TRP A 50 -11.36 2.64 -7.57
CA TRP A 50 -10.07 2.27 -7.02
C TRP A 50 -10.25 1.18 -5.97
N ILE A 51 -9.22 0.35 -5.78
CA ILE A 51 -9.05 -0.47 -4.58
C ILE A 51 -7.63 -0.35 -4.05
N HIS A 52 -7.47 -0.59 -2.74
CA HIS A 52 -6.18 -0.75 -2.09
C HIS A 52 -5.96 -2.23 -1.79
N LEU A 53 -4.96 -2.84 -2.42
CA LEU A 53 -4.67 -4.27 -2.35
C LEU A 53 -3.39 -4.50 -1.55
N VAL A 54 -3.46 -5.27 -0.46
CA VAL A 54 -2.38 -5.43 0.50
C VAL A 54 -1.89 -6.88 0.58
N ASP A 55 -0.59 -7.11 0.38
CA ASP A 55 0.07 -8.39 0.69
C ASP A 55 0.54 -8.39 2.15
N LEU A 56 -0.29 -8.92 3.05
CA LEU A 56 0.06 -8.98 4.47
C LEU A 56 1.18 -9.97 4.78
N ASP A 57 1.30 -11.07 4.03
CA ASP A 57 2.38 -12.03 4.26
C ASP A 57 3.74 -11.42 3.93
N ARG A 58 3.83 -10.64 2.83
CA ARG A 58 5.05 -9.87 2.53
C ARG A 58 5.29 -8.75 3.54
N ALA A 59 4.25 -8.07 3.96
CA ALA A 59 4.36 -7.01 4.96
C ALA A 59 4.93 -7.53 6.28
N PHE A 60 4.49 -8.71 6.73
CA PHE A 60 4.97 -9.36 7.95
C PHE A 60 6.24 -10.22 7.75
N GLY A 61 6.67 -10.44 6.50
CA GLY A 61 7.82 -11.30 6.21
C GLY A 61 7.55 -12.79 6.44
N THR A 62 6.30 -13.22 6.33
CA THR A 62 5.86 -14.61 6.55
C THR A 62 5.61 -15.40 5.27
N GLY A 63 5.66 -14.74 4.11
CA GLY A 63 5.39 -15.33 2.82
C GLY A 63 5.15 -14.30 1.74
N SER A 64 4.41 -14.69 0.68
CA SER A 64 4.01 -13.81 -0.42
C SER A 64 2.73 -14.31 -1.07
N ASN A 65 1.87 -13.36 -1.46
CA ASN A 65 0.69 -13.60 -2.29
C ASN A 65 0.86 -12.96 -3.70
N ALA A 66 2.10 -12.72 -4.15
CA ALA A 66 2.40 -11.93 -5.33
C ALA A 66 1.64 -12.39 -6.59
N ASP A 67 1.60 -13.70 -6.86
CA ASP A 67 0.89 -14.26 -8.03
C ASP A 67 -0.62 -14.02 -7.94
N LEU A 68 -1.19 -14.18 -6.75
CA LEU A 68 -2.60 -13.92 -6.49
C LEU A 68 -2.94 -12.43 -6.65
N LEU A 69 -2.09 -11.54 -6.13
CA LEU A 69 -2.27 -10.09 -6.31
C LEU A 69 -2.17 -9.69 -7.79
N ALA A 70 -1.24 -10.27 -8.54
CA ALA A 70 -1.13 -10.05 -9.98
C ALA A 70 -2.38 -10.56 -10.73
N GLU A 71 -2.94 -11.72 -10.33
CA GLU A 71 -4.21 -12.21 -10.86
C GLU A 71 -5.36 -11.21 -10.59
N ILE A 72 -5.47 -10.71 -9.36
CA ILE A 72 -6.51 -9.74 -8.99
C ILE A 72 -6.39 -8.48 -9.86
N VAL A 73 -5.19 -7.90 -9.97
CA VAL A 73 -4.95 -6.71 -10.81
C VAL A 73 -5.35 -6.98 -12.25
N GLY A 74 -5.01 -8.15 -12.81
CA GLY A 74 -5.34 -8.51 -14.18
C GLY A 74 -6.83 -8.75 -14.44
N ARG A 75 -7.64 -8.95 -13.41
CA ARG A 75 -9.09 -9.18 -13.52
C ARG A 75 -9.94 -7.93 -13.31
N LEU A 76 -9.35 -6.86 -12.78
CA LEU A 76 -10.06 -5.63 -12.50
C LEU A 76 -9.95 -4.64 -13.65
N ASP A 77 -11.04 -3.94 -13.93
CA ASP A 77 -11.12 -2.82 -14.88
C ASP A 77 -10.99 -1.46 -14.19
N ILE A 78 -10.66 -1.45 -12.91
CA ILE A 78 -10.50 -0.25 -12.08
C ILE A 78 -9.04 -0.09 -11.63
N ASP A 79 -8.71 1.10 -11.17
CA ASP A 79 -7.36 1.39 -10.70
C ASP A 79 -7.03 0.66 -9.39
N VAL A 80 -5.82 0.13 -9.30
CA VAL A 80 -5.33 -0.59 -8.12
C VAL A 80 -4.12 0.12 -7.52
N GLU A 81 -4.18 0.39 -6.23
CA GLU A 81 -3.02 0.72 -5.41
C GLU A 81 -2.57 -0.53 -4.67
N MET A 82 -1.29 -0.91 -4.82
CA MET A 82 -0.72 -2.07 -4.14
C MET A 82 0.17 -1.66 -2.98
N SER A 83 0.12 -2.42 -1.89
CA SER A 83 1.03 -2.29 -0.75
C SER A 83 1.40 -3.65 -0.16
N GLY A 84 2.29 -3.62 0.82
CA GLY A 84 2.76 -4.82 1.51
C GLY A 84 4.13 -5.30 1.02
N GLY A 85 5.15 -5.10 1.86
CA GLY A 85 6.49 -5.64 1.64
C GLY A 85 7.28 -5.02 0.49
N ILE A 86 6.97 -3.79 0.06
CA ILE A 86 7.75 -3.04 -0.93
C ILE A 86 8.90 -2.35 -0.19
N ARG A 87 10.16 -2.83 -0.41
CA ARG A 87 11.32 -2.45 0.41
C ARG A 87 12.57 -2.13 -0.38
N ASP A 88 12.58 -2.45 -1.67
CA ASP A 88 13.70 -2.33 -2.59
C ASP A 88 13.23 -2.25 -4.03
N ASP A 89 14.16 -2.02 -4.95
CA ASP A 89 13.90 -1.93 -6.38
C ASP A 89 13.24 -3.18 -6.97
N GLU A 90 13.63 -4.36 -6.49
CA GLU A 90 13.08 -5.62 -7.00
C GLU A 90 11.59 -5.72 -6.66
N SER A 91 11.24 -5.50 -5.38
CA SER A 91 9.85 -5.54 -4.92
C SER A 91 9.00 -4.42 -5.52
N LEU A 92 9.58 -3.22 -5.73
CA LEU A 92 8.91 -2.10 -6.38
C LEU A 92 8.60 -2.40 -7.84
N ARG A 93 9.61 -2.85 -8.61
CA ARG A 93 9.41 -3.21 -10.02
C ARG A 93 8.45 -4.37 -10.20
N ALA A 94 8.53 -5.39 -9.34
CA ALA A 94 7.61 -6.53 -9.37
C ALA A 94 6.16 -6.08 -9.15
N ALA A 95 5.91 -5.20 -8.17
CA ALA A 95 4.57 -4.66 -7.93
C ALA A 95 4.08 -3.83 -9.14
N LEU A 96 4.89 -2.93 -9.66
CA LEU A 96 4.53 -2.10 -10.82
C LEU A 96 4.31 -2.92 -12.11
N ALA A 97 5.02 -4.04 -12.27
CA ALA A 97 4.89 -4.95 -13.42
C ALA A 97 3.55 -5.71 -13.45
N THR A 98 2.82 -5.78 -12.33
CA THR A 98 1.46 -6.36 -12.32
C THR A 98 0.46 -5.53 -13.13
N GLY A 99 0.80 -4.28 -13.44
CA GLY A 99 -0.10 -3.31 -14.07
C GLY A 99 -0.88 -2.46 -13.07
N CYS A 100 -0.61 -2.56 -11.75
CA CYS A 100 -1.23 -1.68 -10.78
C CYS A 100 -0.94 -0.21 -11.11
N ARG A 101 -1.89 0.66 -10.83
CA ARG A 101 -1.77 2.10 -11.13
C ARG A 101 -0.76 2.79 -10.19
N ARG A 102 -0.67 2.34 -8.94
CA ARG A 102 0.16 2.94 -7.91
C ARG A 102 0.61 1.92 -6.88
N VAL A 103 1.76 2.16 -6.29
CA VAL A 103 2.26 1.43 -5.11
C VAL A 103 2.30 2.35 -3.90
N ASN A 104 2.05 1.79 -2.72
CA ASN A 104 2.18 2.48 -1.45
C ASN A 104 3.34 1.88 -0.65
N MET A 105 4.35 2.69 -0.36
CA MET A 105 5.54 2.32 0.41
C MET A 105 5.39 2.87 1.84
N GLY A 106 5.47 1.99 2.83
CA GLY A 106 5.39 2.36 4.25
C GLY A 106 6.76 2.45 4.91
N THR A 107 7.06 1.49 5.79
CA THR A 107 8.28 1.45 6.61
C THR A 107 9.58 1.71 5.84
N ALA A 108 9.74 1.15 4.65
CA ALA A 108 10.95 1.32 3.86
C ALA A 108 11.19 2.77 3.46
N ALA A 109 10.13 3.56 3.27
CA ALA A 109 10.24 4.98 2.96
C ALA A 109 10.83 5.81 4.13
N LEU A 110 10.68 5.33 5.35
CA LEU A 110 11.26 5.94 6.55
C LEU A 110 12.68 5.43 6.81
N GLU A 111 12.94 4.15 6.56
CA GLU A 111 14.24 3.51 6.82
C GLU A 111 15.28 3.77 5.74
N HIS A 112 14.85 4.02 4.48
CA HIS A 112 15.72 4.20 3.31
C HIS A 112 15.40 5.48 2.53
N PRO A 113 15.65 6.68 3.09
CA PRO A 113 15.24 7.94 2.50
C PRO A 113 15.85 8.20 1.11
N GLU A 114 17.11 7.84 0.89
CA GLU A 114 17.77 8.02 -0.41
C GLU A 114 17.14 7.15 -1.51
N TRP A 115 16.85 5.89 -1.21
CA TRP A 115 16.13 5.01 -2.12
C TRP A 115 14.71 5.52 -2.39
N THR A 116 14.03 6.03 -1.37
CA THR A 116 12.69 6.60 -1.50
C THR A 116 12.68 7.80 -2.44
N ALA A 117 13.66 8.71 -2.30
CA ALA A 117 13.81 9.86 -3.19
C ALA A 117 14.03 9.42 -4.66
N GLN A 118 14.83 8.37 -4.88
CA GLN A 118 15.03 7.79 -6.22
C GLN A 118 13.74 7.20 -6.78
N ALA A 119 13.00 6.42 -5.97
CA ALA A 119 11.73 5.82 -6.38
C ALA A 119 10.69 6.89 -6.74
N ILE A 120 10.60 7.98 -5.95
CA ILE A 120 9.73 9.13 -6.25
C ILE A 120 10.14 9.80 -7.56
N ALA A 121 11.43 10.06 -7.76
CA ALA A 121 11.93 10.72 -8.97
C ALA A 121 11.68 9.87 -10.24
N GLU A 122 11.81 8.53 -10.15
CA GLU A 122 11.63 7.62 -11.28
C GLU A 122 10.16 7.36 -11.61
N HIS A 123 9.31 7.24 -10.58
CA HIS A 123 7.93 6.75 -10.74
C HIS A 123 6.84 7.80 -10.47
N ALA A 124 7.20 8.97 -9.95
CA ALA A 124 6.32 10.13 -9.75
C ALA A 124 4.98 9.78 -9.06
N ASP A 125 3.85 10.02 -9.74
CA ASP A 125 2.50 9.78 -9.22
C ASP A 125 2.11 8.31 -9.06
N ARG A 126 2.98 7.39 -9.51
CA ARG A 126 2.83 5.96 -9.29
C ARG A 126 3.35 5.48 -7.93
N VAL A 127 3.94 6.36 -7.14
CA VAL A 127 4.39 6.09 -5.77
C VAL A 127 3.58 6.94 -4.79
N ALA A 128 3.08 6.32 -3.74
CA ALA A 128 2.53 6.95 -2.56
C ALA A 128 3.34 6.52 -1.33
N ILE A 129 3.40 7.39 -0.33
CA ILE A 129 4.09 7.09 0.93
C ILE A 129 3.07 6.96 2.05
N GLY A 130 3.00 5.77 2.65
CA GLY A 130 2.18 5.50 3.82
C GLY A 130 2.87 5.97 5.09
N LEU A 131 2.22 6.88 5.80
CA LEU A 131 2.71 7.46 7.05
C LEU A 131 1.78 7.08 8.19
N ASP A 132 2.18 6.10 9.00
CA ASP A 132 1.46 5.73 10.20
C ASP A 132 1.84 6.67 11.35
N VAL A 133 0.86 7.38 11.92
CA VAL A 133 1.13 8.48 12.87
C VAL A 133 0.49 8.23 14.23
N ARG A 134 1.24 8.50 15.31
CA ARG A 134 0.72 8.65 16.67
C ARG A 134 1.09 10.04 17.20
N GLY A 135 0.09 10.92 17.34
CA GLY A 135 0.37 12.32 17.63
C GLY A 135 1.15 12.97 16.49
N THR A 136 2.41 13.29 16.70
CA THR A 136 3.35 13.81 15.70
C THR A 136 4.51 12.86 15.40
N THR A 137 4.51 11.66 16.00
CA THR A 137 5.55 10.66 15.82
C THR A 137 5.12 9.63 14.80
N LEU A 138 5.98 9.36 13.82
CA LEU A 138 5.79 8.29 12.84
C LEU A 138 6.10 6.93 13.47
N ALA A 139 5.32 5.93 13.09
CA ALA A 139 5.52 4.56 13.48
C ALA A 139 6.07 3.75 12.30
N ALA A 140 7.07 2.94 12.56
CA ALA A 140 7.66 2.02 11.61
C ALA A 140 7.51 0.57 12.08
N ARG A 141 7.58 -0.39 11.13
CA ARG A 141 7.52 -1.84 11.40
C ARG A 141 6.32 -2.26 12.24
N GLY A 142 5.12 -1.91 11.78
CA GLY A 142 3.89 -2.30 12.48
C GLY A 142 3.81 -1.72 13.90
N TRP A 143 4.23 -0.48 14.08
CA TRP A 143 4.19 0.27 15.36
C TRP A 143 5.23 -0.17 16.42
N THR A 144 6.26 -0.93 16.03
CA THR A 144 7.29 -1.42 16.96
C THR A 144 8.51 -0.51 17.06
N ARG A 145 8.67 0.45 16.13
CA ARG A 145 9.78 1.40 16.10
C ARG A 145 9.31 2.82 15.87
N ASP A 146 10.07 3.76 16.42
CA ASP A 146 9.95 5.20 16.13
C ASP A 146 10.47 5.46 14.70
N GLY A 147 9.64 6.09 13.88
CA GLY A 147 9.94 6.46 12.50
C GLY A 147 10.32 7.93 12.32
N GLY A 148 10.45 8.68 13.42
CA GLY A 148 10.81 10.09 13.42
C GLY A 148 9.64 11.06 13.52
N ASP A 149 9.92 12.35 13.36
CA ASP A 149 8.91 13.41 13.38
C ASP A 149 8.14 13.47 12.04
N LEU A 150 6.82 13.59 12.14
CA LEU A 150 5.92 13.68 11.00
C LEU A 150 6.23 14.89 10.11
N TRP A 151 6.40 16.05 10.71
CA TRP A 151 6.51 17.30 9.95
C TRP A 151 7.84 17.42 9.24
N GLU A 152 8.93 16.96 9.87
CA GLU A 152 10.25 16.87 9.24
C GLU A 152 10.23 15.90 8.05
N THR A 153 9.58 14.73 8.24
CA THR A 153 9.44 13.73 7.18
C THR A 153 8.61 14.24 6.01
N LEU A 154 7.48 14.90 6.28
CA LEU A 154 6.65 15.50 5.23
C LEU A 154 7.41 16.58 4.45
N ALA A 155 8.12 17.48 5.15
CA ALA A 155 8.91 18.52 4.49
C ALA A 155 10.00 17.93 3.58
N ARG A 156 10.66 16.86 4.01
CA ARG A 156 11.63 16.11 3.20
C ARG A 156 10.97 15.52 1.95
N LEU A 157 9.90 14.75 2.11
CA LEU A 157 9.19 14.10 1.02
C LEU A 157 8.61 15.11 0.02
N ASP A 158 8.07 16.24 0.49
CA ASP A 158 7.63 17.33 -0.38
C ASP A 158 8.78 17.90 -1.21
N SER A 159 9.96 18.09 -0.60
CA SER A 159 11.15 18.56 -1.32
C SER A 159 11.67 17.56 -2.35
N GLU A 160 11.41 16.27 -2.14
CA GLU A 160 11.73 15.17 -3.07
C GLU A 160 10.69 15.01 -4.19
N GLY A 161 9.59 15.78 -4.15
CA GLY A 161 8.53 15.76 -5.15
C GLY A 161 7.48 14.65 -4.94
N CYS A 162 7.34 14.14 -3.73
CA CYS A 162 6.29 13.16 -3.42
C CYS A 162 4.91 13.77 -3.65
N ALA A 163 4.12 13.14 -4.51
CA ALA A 163 2.81 13.65 -4.90
C ALA A 163 1.65 13.14 -4.02
N ARG A 164 1.88 12.07 -3.23
CA ARG A 164 0.81 11.39 -2.49
C ARG A 164 1.29 10.79 -1.16
N TYR A 165 0.41 10.98 -0.16
CA TYR A 165 0.59 10.45 1.19
C TYR A 165 -0.65 9.67 1.60
#